data_4280c667abc62cd8424920cc0c4db35c
#
_entry.id   4280c667abc62cd8424920cc0c4db35c
#
_cell.length_a   1.000
_cell.length_b   1.000
_cell.length_c   1.000
_cell.angle_alpha   90.00
_cell.angle_beta   90.00
_cell.angle_gamma   90.00
#
_symmetry.space_group_name_H-M   'P 1'
#
loop_
_entity.id
_entity.type
_entity.pdbx_description
1 polymer ?
#
loop_
_entity_poly.entity_id
_entity_poly.type
_entity_poly.pdbx_seq_one_letter_code
_entity_poly.pdbx_strand_id
1 'polypeptide(L)'
;AKAGIPIAPGLALEVGDEVDIDRIVEVCGERCFVKPAVNGSSYGISLVHEPSELPAAIAKAFEYGDKVLVEKCIEGTEITVGVYGEDDVRALPIVEIRKPEDCEFYDLDVKYVDPTDIHRIPAQISPENYARAQELACAAHKALGCLGISRSDFIVSEDGPVILETNTIPGMTDTSLYPDEIRHTDDMTFPQVCDSL
;
A
#
# COMPACT_ATOMS: atom_id res chain seq x y z
N ALA A 1 3.52 3.64 -12.35
CA ALA A 1 3.30 4.54 -13.50
C ALA A 1 3.80 3.93 -14.83
N LYS A 2 5.10 3.60 -15.00
CA LYS A 2 5.63 3.09 -16.29
C LYS A 2 4.95 1.80 -16.79
N ALA A 3 4.46 0.97 -15.88
CA ALA A 3 3.73 -0.27 -16.18
C ALA A 3 2.21 -0.05 -16.35
N GLY A 4 1.73 1.20 -16.42
CA GLY A 4 0.30 1.51 -16.54
C GLY A 4 -0.53 1.26 -15.28
N ILE A 5 0.13 1.04 -14.13
CA ILE A 5 -0.56 0.86 -12.85
C ILE A 5 -0.90 2.23 -12.27
N PRO A 6 -2.18 2.48 -11.88
CA PRO A 6 -2.57 3.73 -11.24
C PRO A 6 -1.83 3.94 -9.92
N ILE A 7 -1.21 5.11 -9.77
CA ILE A 7 -0.53 5.57 -8.55
C ILE A 7 -1.13 6.90 -8.13
N ALA A 8 -1.00 7.27 -6.86
CA ALA A 8 -1.36 8.61 -6.41
C ALA A 8 -0.51 9.67 -7.14
N PRO A 9 -1.09 10.81 -7.55
CA PRO A 9 -0.31 11.97 -7.97
C PRO A 9 0.68 12.36 -6.88
N GLY A 10 1.95 12.59 -7.25
CA GLY A 10 2.96 12.87 -6.25
C GLY A 10 4.27 13.39 -6.81
N LEU A 11 5.12 13.85 -5.90
CA LEU A 11 6.46 14.35 -6.16
C LEU A 11 7.48 13.59 -5.30
N ALA A 12 8.68 13.42 -5.85
CA ALA A 12 9.82 12.92 -5.10
C ALA A 12 10.77 14.09 -4.83
N LEU A 13 11.28 14.17 -3.60
CA LEU A 13 12.26 15.14 -3.15
C LEU A 13 13.52 14.39 -2.69
N GLU A 14 14.69 14.90 -3.00
CA GLU A 14 15.98 14.40 -2.52
C GLU A 14 16.61 15.41 -1.57
N VAL A 15 17.54 14.94 -0.73
CA VAL A 15 18.25 15.83 0.20
C VAL A 15 18.98 16.94 -0.57
N GLY A 16 18.66 18.19 -0.23
CA GLY A 16 19.23 19.38 -0.87
C GLY A 16 18.38 19.99 -1.96
N ASP A 17 17.26 19.36 -2.32
CA ASP A 17 16.29 19.98 -3.22
C ASP A 17 15.63 21.20 -2.57
N GLU A 18 15.30 22.20 -3.38
CA GLU A 18 14.44 23.29 -2.97
C GLU A 18 13.00 22.81 -2.84
N VAL A 19 12.41 23.02 -1.66
CA VAL A 19 11.03 22.62 -1.38
C VAL A 19 10.07 23.67 -1.86
N ASP A 20 9.46 23.44 -3.02
CA ASP A 20 8.42 24.30 -3.61
C ASP A 20 7.04 23.87 -3.11
N ILE A 21 6.55 24.54 -2.08
CA ILE A 21 5.24 24.24 -1.44
C ILE A 21 4.08 24.46 -2.43
N ASP A 22 4.11 25.51 -3.24
CA ASP A 22 3.05 25.80 -4.20
C ASP A 22 2.96 24.68 -5.26
N ARG A 23 4.11 24.18 -5.69
CA ARG A 23 4.19 23.04 -6.62
C ARG A 23 3.68 21.74 -6.00
N ILE A 24 3.97 21.51 -4.72
CA ILE A 24 3.45 20.35 -4.00
C ILE A 24 1.92 20.42 -3.92
N VAL A 25 1.37 21.56 -3.54
CA VAL A 25 -0.08 21.76 -3.45
C VAL A 25 -0.76 21.62 -4.81
N GLU A 26 -0.15 22.13 -5.88
CA GLU A 26 -0.67 21.98 -7.25
C GLU A 26 -0.81 20.51 -7.65
N VAL A 27 0.18 19.65 -7.32
CA VAL A 27 0.23 18.23 -7.73
C VAL A 27 -0.52 17.33 -6.76
N CYS A 28 -0.32 17.51 -5.46
CA CYS A 28 -0.79 16.59 -4.43
C CYS A 28 -2.09 17.07 -3.74
N GLY A 29 -2.45 18.34 -3.90
CA GLY A 29 -3.50 18.99 -3.12
C GLY A 29 -3.00 19.44 -1.74
N GLU A 30 -3.88 20.12 -0.98
CA GLU A 30 -3.56 20.59 0.38
C GLU A 30 -3.39 19.45 1.36
N ARG A 31 -4.21 18.40 1.21
CA ARG A 31 -4.16 17.18 2.03
C ARG A 31 -3.34 16.11 1.31
N CYS A 32 -2.20 15.74 1.88
CA CYS A 32 -1.28 14.80 1.27
C CYS A 32 -0.52 13.96 2.30
N PHE A 33 0.06 12.85 1.85
CA PHE A 33 0.99 12.05 2.63
C PHE A 33 2.43 12.42 2.31
N VAL A 34 3.25 12.56 3.34
CA VAL A 34 4.71 12.70 3.23
C VAL A 34 5.34 11.46 3.83
N LYS A 35 6.18 10.76 3.06
CA LYS A 35 6.78 9.50 3.50
C LYS A 35 8.20 9.32 2.97
N PRO A 36 9.10 8.61 3.70
CA PRO A 36 10.38 8.17 3.15
C PRO A 36 10.13 7.25 1.94
N ALA A 37 10.95 7.37 0.89
CA ALA A 37 10.82 6.54 -0.30
C ALA A 37 11.24 5.08 -0.09
N VAL A 38 12.09 4.83 0.90
CA VAL A 38 12.71 3.52 1.18
C VAL A 38 12.61 3.25 2.68
N ASN A 39 11.44 2.94 3.16
CA ASN A 39 11.26 2.47 4.53
C ASN A 39 9.94 1.70 4.65
N GLY A 40 9.91 0.66 5.47
CA GLY A 40 8.72 -0.12 5.75
C GLY A 40 8.02 0.31 7.03
N SER A 41 6.89 -0.34 7.33
CA SER A 41 6.18 -0.25 8.61
C SER A 41 5.75 1.16 9.03
N SER A 42 5.45 2.05 8.08
CA SER A 42 4.92 3.41 8.32
C SER A 42 5.83 4.35 9.11
N TYR A 43 7.12 4.03 9.31
CA TYR A 43 8.07 4.93 9.97
C TYR A 43 8.30 6.20 9.13
N GLY A 44 8.22 7.37 9.79
CA GLY A 44 8.47 8.66 9.15
C GLY A 44 7.33 9.16 8.26
N ILE A 45 6.19 8.44 8.19
CA ILE A 45 5.00 8.90 7.47
C ILE A 45 4.30 10.00 8.27
N SER A 46 3.77 10.99 7.55
CA SER A 46 2.91 12.04 8.08
C SER A 46 1.75 12.30 7.12
N LEU A 47 0.55 12.37 7.66
CA LEU A 47 -0.60 12.96 6.97
C LEU A 47 -0.56 14.46 7.22
N VAL A 48 -0.49 15.23 6.15
CA VAL A 48 -0.54 16.70 6.14
C VAL A 48 -1.96 17.14 5.83
N HIS A 49 -2.53 18.00 6.65
CA HIS A 49 -3.88 18.55 6.48
C HIS A 49 -3.88 19.92 5.82
N GLU A 50 -2.80 20.69 6.03
CA GLU A 50 -2.64 22.03 5.45
C GLU A 50 -1.20 22.28 5.02
N PRO A 51 -0.96 23.14 4.01
CA PRO A 51 0.38 23.35 3.43
C PRO A 51 1.43 23.84 4.44
N SER A 52 1.01 24.49 5.53
CA SER A 52 1.91 24.96 6.59
C SER A 52 2.64 23.84 7.34
N GLU A 53 2.10 22.61 7.33
CA GLU A 53 2.69 21.43 7.96
C GLU A 53 3.78 20.75 7.10
N LEU A 54 3.78 21.02 5.78
CA LEU A 54 4.69 20.37 4.83
C LEU A 54 6.17 20.45 5.22
N PRO A 55 6.73 21.61 5.62
CA PRO A 55 8.15 21.66 5.96
C PRO A 55 8.54 20.75 7.11
N ALA A 56 7.71 20.66 8.14
CA ALA A 56 7.96 19.81 9.29
C ALA A 56 7.82 18.31 8.92
N ALA A 57 6.79 17.95 8.14
CA ALA A 57 6.56 16.60 7.67
C ALA A 57 7.70 16.10 6.77
N ILE A 58 8.19 16.94 5.84
CA ILE A 58 9.30 16.64 4.95
C ILE A 58 10.60 16.46 5.75
N ALA A 59 10.88 17.38 6.69
CA ALA A 59 12.06 17.25 7.55
C ALA A 59 12.05 15.94 8.35
N LYS A 60 10.91 15.58 8.94
CA LYS A 60 10.73 14.32 9.65
C LYS A 60 10.97 13.11 8.75
N ALA A 61 10.44 13.13 7.52
CA ALA A 61 10.61 12.00 6.59
C ALA A 61 12.09 11.83 6.16
N PHE A 62 12.84 12.92 6.02
CA PHE A 62 14.29 12.89 5.75
C PHE A 62 15.14 12.32 6.89
N GLU A 63 14.62 12.23 8.12
CA GLU A 63 15.32 11.52 9.21
C GLU A 63 15.44 10.01 8.92
N TYR A 64 14.60 9.48 8.01
CA TYR A 64 14.51 8.05 7.68
C TYR A 64 15.05 7.68 6.30
N GLY A 65 15.62 8.64 5.55
CA GLY A 65 16.22 8.36 4.24
C GLY A 65 16.48 9.62 3.43
N ASP A 66 17.26 9.48 2.35
CA ASP A 66 17.72 10.59 1.50
C ASP A 66 16.69 10.99 0.44
N LYS A 67 15.58 10.29 0.35
CA LYS A 67 14.49 10.53 -0.60
C LYS A 67 13.13 10.46 0.07
N VAL A 68 12.31 11.46 -0.20
CA VAL A 68 10.96 11.61 0.35
C VAL A 68 9.96 11.64 -0.80
N LEU A 69 8.81 10.98 -0.60
CA LEU A 69 7.66 11.07 -1.49
C LEU A 69 6.59 11.93 -0.82
N VAL A 70 6.02 12.85 -1.60
CA VAL A 70 4.81 13.59 -1.24
C VAL A 70 3.73 13.15 -2.20
N GLU A 71 2.65 12.56 -1.69
CA GLU A 71 1.60 11.95 -2.50
C GLU A 71 0.23 12.48 -2.08
N LYS A 72 -0.64 12.70 -3.07
CA LYS A 72 -2.04 13.07 -2.83
C LYS A 72 -2.70 12.06 -1.90
N CYS A 73 -3.43 12.55 -0.90
CA CYS A 73 -4.28 11.73 -0.06
C CYS A 73 -5.46 11.21 -0.91
N ILE A 74 -5.49 9.89 -1.15
CA ILE A 74 -6.59 9.24 -1.88
C ILE A 74 -7.59 8.73 -0.86
N GLU A 75 -8.85 9.10 -1.01
CA GLU A 75 -9.95 8.61 -0.18
C GLU A 75 -10.56 7.35 -0.77
N GLY A 76 -10.89 6.39 0.08
CA GLY A 76 -11.49 5.12 -0.36
C GLY A 76 -11.29 3.97 0.62
N THR A 77 -11.61 2.78 0.16
CA THR A 77 -11.43 1.55 0.92
C THR A 77 -10.01 1.03 0.78
N GLU A 78 -9.32 0.85 1.90
CA GLU A 78 -7.98 0.25 1.92
C GLU A 78 -8.07 -1.27 1.78
N ILE A 79 -7.32 -1.81 0.83
CA ILE A 79 -7.27 -3.24 0.56
C ILE A 79 -5.82 -3.70 0.36
N THR A 80 -5.59 -4.98 0.59
CA THR A 80 -4.33 -5.63 0.23
C THR A 80 -4.58 -6.87 -0.60
N VAL A 81 -3.65 -7.17 -1.51
CA VAL A 81 -3.74 -8.27 -2.47
C VAL A 81 -2.42 -9.02 -2.52
N GLY A 82 -2.42 -10.24 -2.01
CA GLY A 82 -1.32 -11.18 -2.16
C GLY A 82 -1.25 -11.74 -3.58
N VAL A 83 -0.04 -11.99 -4.02
CA VAL A 83 0.24 -12.59 -5.34
C VAL A 83 1.27 -13.68 -5.16
N TYR A 84 1.12 -14.77 -5.88
CA TYR A 84 2.09 -15.87 -5.92
C TYR A 84 2.31 -16.37 -7.35
N GLY A 85 3.47 -17.02 -7.56
CA GLY A 85 3.86 -17.65 -8.81
C GLY A 85 4.99 -16.91 -9.53
N GLU A 86 5.60 -17.60 -10.50
CA GLU A 86 6.62 -17.05 -11.39
C GLU A 86 6.08 -16.91 -12.82
N ASP A 87 5.79 -18.01 -13.47
CA ASP A 87 5.24 -18.04 -14.83
C ASP A 87 3.71 -17.88 -14.82
N ASP A 88 3.03 -18.62 -13.94
CA ASP A 88 1.58 -18.56 -13.72
C ASP A 88 1.29 -17.71 -12.47
N VAL A 89 1.33 -16.40 -12.64
CA VAL A 89 1.13 -15.43 -11.57
C VAL A 89 -0.35 -15.30 -11.25
N ARG A 90 -0.71 -15.55 -9.99
CA ARG A 90 -2.10 -15.54 -9.49
C ARG A 90 -2.25 -14.64 -8.27
N ALA A 91 -3.38 -13.95 -8.19
CA ALA A 91 -3.76 -13.16 -7.03
C ALA A 91 -4.55 -14.00 -6.02
N LEU A 92 -4.32 -13.75 -4.75
CA LEU A 92 -5.06 -14.31 -3.62
C LEU A 92 -6.40 -13.57 -3.40
N PRO A 93 -7.28 -14.08 -2.53
CA PRO A 93 -8.45 -13.34 -2.07
C PRO A 93 -8.05 -12.02 -1.40
N ILE A 94 -8.79 -10.97 -1.72
CA ILE A 94 -8.48 -9.61 -1.25
C ILE A 94 -8.90 -9.43 0.21
N VAL A 95 -8.02 -8.85 1.01
CA VAL A 95 -8.32 -8.37 2.37
C VAL A 95 -8.70 -6.89 2.33
N GLU A 96 -9.81 -6.53 2.93
CA GLU A 96 -10.16 -5.16 3.28
C GLU A 96 -9.59 -4.84 4.66
N ILE A 97 -8.89 -3.71 4.74
CA ILE A 97 -8.38 -3.17 6.01
C ILE A 97 -9.40 -2.17 6.56
N ARG A 98 -10.04 -2.54 7.67
CA ARG A 98 -11.02 -1.69 8.34
C ARG A 98 -10.32 -0.86 9.41
N LYS A 99 -10.33 0.45 9.21
CA LYS A 99 -9.77 1.37 10.21
C LYS A 99 -10.75 1.53 11.37
N PRO A 100 -10.28 1.57 12.63
CA PRO A 100 -11.08 2.06 13.74
C PRO A 100 -11.59 3.48 13.46
N GLU A 101 -12.78 3.83 13.96
CA GLU A 101 -13.40 5.15 13.70
C GLU A 101 -12.54 6.33 14.17
N ASP A 102 -11.69 6.10 15.17
CA ASP A 102 -10.81 7.13 15.75
C ASP A 102 -9.45 7.26 15.03
N CYS A 103 -9.18 6.47 13.97
CA CYS A 103 -7.90 6.45 13.25
C CYS A 103 -8.03 7.00 11.84
N GLU A 104 -7.28 8.08 11.53
CA GLU A 104 -7.27 8.69 10.20
C GLU A 104 -6.55 7.84 9.15
N PHE A 105 -5.50 7.10 9.54
CA PHE A 105 -4.78 6.17 8.64
C PHE A 105 -4.24 4.96 9.40
N TYR A 106 -3.92 3.90 8.64
CA TYR A 106 -3.43 2.64 9.18
C TYR A 106 -1.94 2.75 9.55
N ASP A 107 -1.68 3.20 10.78
CA ASP A 107 -0.32 3.35 11.31
C ASP A 107 0.17 2.13 12.11
N LEU A 108 1.35 2.29 12.74
CA LEU A 108 1.96 1.23 13.56
C LEU A 108 1.08 0.82 14.74
N ASP A 109 0.39 1.75 15.36
CA ASP A 109 -0.39 1.48 16.57
C ASP A 109 -1.63 0.63 16.23
N VAL A 110 -2.22 0.84 15.05
CA VAL A 110 -3.36 0.05 14.54
C VAL A 110 -2.93 -1.33 14.07
N LYS A 111 -1.73 -1.48 13.48
CA LYS A 111 -1.21 -2.76 12.96
C LYS A 111 -1.06 -3.87 14.02
N TYR A 112 -0.96 -3.51 15.28
CA TYR A 112 -0.77 -4.45 16.40
C TYR A 112 -2.02 -4.65 17.26
N VAL A 113 -3.17 -4.08 16.87
CA VAL A 113 -4.48 -4.39 17.47
C VAL A 113 -4.95 -5.76 16.97
N ASP A 114 -5.86 -6.41 17.71
CA ASP A 114 -6.40 -7.74 17.35
C ASP A 114 -6.91 -7.74 15.89
N PRO A 115 -6.33 -8.56 15.01
CA PRO A 115 -6.65 -8.55 13.59
C PRO A 115 -8.07 -8.98 13.25
N THR A 116 -8.79 -9.64 14.18
CA THR A 116 -10.13 -10.19 13.92
C THR A 116 -11.18 -9.13 13.60
N ASP A 117 -11.01 -7.90 14.07
CA ASP A 117 -11.96 -6.81 13.83
C ASP A 117 -11.53 -5.85 12.71
N ILE A 118 -10.27 -5.91 12.29
CA ILE A 118 -9.71 -4.99 11.28
C ILE A 118 -9.53 -5.61 9.90
N HIS A 119 -9.55 -6.93 9.78
CA HIS A 119 -9.44 -7.63 8.50
C HIS A 119 -10.79 -8.21 8.09
N ARG A 120 -11.17 -7.99 6.84
CA ARG A 120 -12.34 -8.61 6.22
C ARG A 120 -11.95 -9.31 4.93
N ILE A 121 -12.23 -10.62 4.84
CA ILE A 121 -11.96 -11.43 3.66
C ILE A 121 -13.24 -12.20 3.29
N PRO A 122 -13.71 -12.12 2.05
CA PRO A 122 -13.26 -11.22 0.99
C PRO A 122 -13.63 -9.74 1.25
N ALA A 123 -12.85 -8.82 0.68
CA ALA A 123 -13.13 -7.38 0.72
C ALA A 123 -14.51 -7.04 0.16
N GLN A 124 -15.22 -6.11 0.79
CA GLN A 124 -16.55 -5.64 0.35
C GLN A 124 -16.43 -4.41 -0.56
N ILE A 125 -15.92 -4.64 -1.75
CA ILE A 125 -15.85 -3.68 -2.84
C ILE A 125 -16.64 -4.19 -4.05
N SER A 126 -16.84 -3.36 -5.07
CA SER A 126 -17.55 -3.81 -6.27
C SER A 126 -16.81 -4.96 -6.95
N PRO A 127 -17.52 -5.91 -7.60
CA PRO A 127 -16.87 -7.01 -8.32
C PRO A 127 -15.89 -6.54 -9.40
N GLU A 128 -16.16 -5.40 -10.03
CA GLU A 128 -15.29 -4.78 -11.02
C GLU A 128 -13.97 -4.32 -10.39
N ASN A 129 -14.05 -3.59 -9.27
CA ASN A 129 -12.86 -3.14 -8.54
C ASN A 129 -12.08 -4.31 -7.93
N TYR A 130 -12.78 -5.38 -7.50
CA TYR A 130 -12.15 -6.59 -6.99
C TYR A 130 -11.28 -7.26 -8.07
N ALA A 131 -11.86 -7.53 -9.23
CA ALA A 131 -11.12 -8.12 -10.36
C ALA A 131 -9.98 -7.20 -10.81
N ARG A 132 -10.24 -5.89 -10.89
CA ARG A 132 -9.25 -4.90 -11.31
C ARG A 132 -8.07 -4.81 -10.34
N ALA A 133 -8.30 -4.84 -9.03
CA ALA A 133 -7.24 -4.84 -8.03
C ALA A 133 -6.35 -6.08 -8.14
N GLN A 134 -6.93 -7.27 -8.35
CA GLN A 134 -6.18 -8.50 -8.59
C GLN A 134 -5.31 -8.44 -9.85
N GLU A 135 -5.85 -7.92 -10.97
CA GLU A 135 -5.09 -7.71 -12.20
C GLU A 135 -3.90 -6.77 -11.99
N LEU A 136 -4.14 -5.65 -11.29
CA LEU A 136 -3.10 -4.64 -11.01
C LEU A 136 -2.02 -5.18 -10.07
N ALA A 137 -2.38 -5.99 -9.07
CA ALA A 137 -1.42 -6.64 -8.18
C ALA A 137 -0.52 -7.63 -8.96
N CYS A 138 -1.09 -8.46 -9.83
CA CYS A 138 -0.33 -9.33 -10.72
C CYS A 138 0.56 -8.54 -11.68
N ALA A 139 0.08 -7.42 -12.21
CA ALA A 139 0.86 -6.54 -13.07
C ALA A 139 2.02 -5.89 -12.31
N ALA A 140 1.81 -5.47 -11.05
CA ALA A 140 2.86 -4.91 -10.18
C ALA A 140 3.93 -5.96 -9.88
N HIS A 141 3.54 -7.18 -9.50
CA HIS A 141 4.42 -8.31 -9.27
C HIS A 141 5.37 -8.54 -10.46
N LYS A 142 4.81 -8.64 -11.67
CA LYS A 142 5.59 -8.83 -12.92
C LYS A 142 6.47 -7.64 -13.25
N ALA A 143 5.96 -6.41 -13.10
CA ALA A 143 6.68 -5.19 -13.43
C ALA A 143 7.90 -4.94 -12.52
N LEU A 144 7.84 -5.42 -11.27
CA LEU A 144 8.93 -5.36 -10.31
C LEU A 144 9.91 -6.54 -10.42
N GLY A 145 9.60 -7.55 -11.23
CA GLY A 145 10.40 -8.76 -11.34
C GLY A 145 10.35 -9.61 -10.07
N CYS A 146 9.25 -9.58 -9.34
CA CYS A 146 9.07 -10.43 -8.18
C CYS A 146 9.04 -11.90 -8.60
N LEU A 147 9.66 -12.76 -7.78
CA LEU A 147 9.63 -14.20 -7.91
C LEU A 147 8.92 -14.79 -6.69
N GLY A 148 8.09 -15.79 -6.91
CA GLY A 148 7.37 -16.52 -5.88
C GLY A 148 6.20 -15.73 -5.30
N ILE A 149 6.43 -14.75 -4.45
CA ILE A 149 5.38 -14.02 -3.71
C ILE A 149 5.56 -12.51 -3.73
N SER A 150 4.46 -11.78 -3.59
CA SER A 150 4.42 -10.37 -3.21
C SER A 150 3.06 -10.01 -2.63
N ARG A 151 2.94 -8.84 -2.02
CA ARG A 151 1.67 -8.27 -1.57
C ARG A 151 1.62 -6.79 -1.94
N SER A 152 0.57 -6.40 -2.63
CA SER A 152 0.35 -5.00 -3.02
C SER A 152 -0.81 -4.40 -2.25
N ASP A 153 -0.59 -3.20 -1.72
CA ASP A 153 -1.56 -2.45 -0.93
C ASP A 153 -2.17 -1.33 -1.78
N PHE A 154 -3.50 -1.15 -1.73
CA PHE A 154 -4.26 -0.23 -2.58
C PHE A 154 -5.27 0.58 -1.77
N ILE A 155 -5.65 1.75 -2.30
CA ILE A 155 -6.91 2.42 -1.97
C ILE A 155 -7.86 2.27 -3.15
N VAL A 156 -9.06 1.74 -2.90
CA VAL A 156 -10.14 1.69 -3.90
C VAL A 156 -10.95 2.97 -3.78
N SER A 157 -10.65 3.91 -4.65
CA SER A 157 -11.36 5.20 -4.77
C SER A 157 -12.61 5.08 -5.65
N GLU A 158 -13.33 6.18 -5.85
CA GLU A 158 -14.43 6.26 -6.82
C GLU A 158 -13.98 5.98 -8.26
N ASP A 159 -12.72 6.32 -8.59
CA ASP A 159 -12.12 6.10 -9.91
C ASP A 159 -11.48 4.70 -10.06
N GLY A 160 -11.53 3.87 -9.01
CA GLY A 160 -10.97 2.52 -8.97
C GLY A 160 -9.73 2.37 -8.10
N PRO A 161 -9.04 1.21 -8.18
CA PRO A 161 -7.89 0.90 -7.34
C PRO A 161 -6.63 1.71 -7.70
N VAL A 162 -6.04 2.36 -6.72
CA VAL A 162 -4.77 3.08 -6.78
C VAL A 162 -3.77 2.38 -5.88
N ILE A 163 -2.62 1.96 -6.43
CA ILE A 163 -1.58 1.26 -5.67
C ILE A 163 -0.82 2.23 -4.76
N LEU A 164 -0.56 1.80 -3.53
CA LEU A 164 0.25 2.50 -2.54
C LEU A 164 1.68 2.00 -2.54
N GLU A 165 1.84 0.67 -2.41
CA GLU A 165 3.13 0.00 -2.35
C GLU A 165 3.02 -1.48 -2.73
N THR A 166 4.18 -2.12 -2.97
CA THR A 166 4.30 -3.57 -3.11
C THR A 166 5.40 -4.08 -2.20
N ASN A 167 5.03 -5.01 -1.32
CA ASN A 167 5.92 -5.72 -0.43
C ASN A 167 6.42 -6.99 -1.14
N THR A 168 7.69 -7.04 -1.50
CA THR A 168 8.29 -8.18 -2.21
C THR A 168 8.61 -9.36 -1.29
N ILE A 169 8.67 -9.12 0.02
CA ILE A 169 8.78 -10.14 1.07
C ILE A 169 7.73 -9.80 2.12
N PRO A 170 6.45 -10.18 1.92
CA PRO A 170 5.39 -9.90 2.88
C PRO A 170 5.61 -10.65 4.18
N GLY A 171 5.04 -10.15 5.29
CA GLY A 171 5.08 -10.82 6.58
C GLY A 171 4.43 -12.22 6.53
N MET A 172 5.02 -13.18 7.24
CA MET A 172 4.62 -14.59 7.23
C MET A 172 4.27 -15.12 8.63
N THR A 173 3.96 -14.25 9.58
CA THR A 173 3.51 -14.66 10.92
C THR A 173 2.02 -15.03 10.90
N ASP A 174 1.53 -15.68 11.96
CA ASP A 174 0.13 -16.09 12.06
C ASP A 174 -0.88 -14.94 11.98
N THR A 175 -0.45 -13.73 12.33
CA THR A 175 -1.26 -12.51 12.28
C THR A 175 -1.00 -11.67 11.02
N SER A 176 -0.13 -12.13 10.13
CA SER A 176 0.18 -11.41 8.89
C SER A 176 -0.92 -11.59 7.85
N LEU A 177 -1.14 -10.56 7.04
CA LEU A 177 -2.14 -10.50 5.98
C LEU A 177 -1.96 -11.60 4.93
N TYR A 178 -0.74 -11.82 4.45
CA TYR A 178 -0.47 -12.78 3.38
C TYR A 178 -0.83 -14.24 3.76
N PRO A 179 -0.44 -14.79 4.93
CA PRO A 179 -0.96 -16.08 5.39
C PRO A 179 -2.47 -16.13 5.58
N ASP A 180 -3.09 -14.99 5.94
CA ASP A 180 -4.54 -14.92 6.12
C ASP A 180 -5.27 -15.01 4.76
N GLU A 181 -4.77 -14.34 3.73
CA GLU A 181 -5.26 -14.49 2.35
C GLU A 181 -5.19 -15.94 1.86
N ILE A 182 -4.08 -16.65 2.15
CA ILE A 182 -3.92 -18.07 1.78
C ILE A 182 -4.94 -18.97 2.48
N ARG A 183 -5.27 -18.71 3.76
CA ARG A 183 -6.27 -19.49 4.51
C ARG A 183 -7.67 -19.38 3.91
N HIS A 184 -7.92 -18.34 3.11
CA HIS A 184 -9.21 -18.07 2.47
C HIS A 184 -9.26 -18.46 0.99
N THR A 185 -8.27 -19.21 0.51
CA THR A 185 -8.30 -19.84 -0.82
C THR A 185 -8.43 -21.35 -0.70
N ASP A 186 -9.18 -21.97 -1.61
CA ASP A 186 -9.33 -23.41 -1.70
C ASP A 186 -8.20 -24.07 -2.51
N ASP A 187 -7.41 -23.30 -3.23
CA ASP A 187 -6.45 -23.79 -4.22
C ASP A 187 -5.14 -24.29 -3.60
N MET A 188 -4.78 -23.81 -2.40
CA MET A 188 -3.50 -24.12 -1.76
C MET A 188 -3.51 -23.91 -0.25
N THR A 189 -2.55 -24.55 0.41
CA THR A 189 -2.28 -24.36 1.84
C THR A 189 -1.00 -23.55 2.04
N PHE A 190 -0.85 -22.91 3.19
CA PHE A 190 0.36 -22.15 3.54
C PHE A 190 1.66 -22.98 3.41
N PRO A 191 1.73 -24.25 3.87
CA PRO A 191 2.90 -25.09 3.62
C PRO A 191 3.22 -25.29 2.14
N GLN A 192 2.20 -25.49 1.28
CA GLN A 192 2.42 -25.65 -0.16
C GLN A 192 2.99 -24.39 -0.81
N VAL A 193 2.56 -23.20 -0.36
CA VAL A 193 3.18 -21.94 -0.82
C VAL A 193 4.64 -21.87 -0.39
N CYS A 194 4.96 -22.20 0.87
CA CYS A 194 6.34 -22.20 1.37
C CYS A 194 7.23 -23.21 0.62
N ASP A 195 6.70 -24.36 0.27
CA ASP A 195 7.43 -25.40 -0.48
C ASP A 195 7.68 -25.00 -1.95
N SER A 196 6.93 -24.02 -2.48
CA SER A 196 7.03 -23.53 -3.86
C SER A 196 7.97 -22.33 -4.02
N LEU A 197 8.47 -21.76 -2.93
CA LEU A 197 9.42 -20.64 -2.92
C LEU A 197 10.87 -21.14 -2.93
#